data_5f57e6fc8eac40312d4e440f12bef29d
#
_entry.id   5f57e6fc8eac40312d4e440f12bef29d
#
_cell.length_a   1.000
_cell.length_b   1.000
_cell.length_c   1.000
_cell.angle_alpha   90.00
_cell.angle_beta   90.00
_cell.angle_gamma   90.00
#
_symmetry.space_group_name_H-M   'P 1'
#
loop_
_entity.id
_entity.type
_entity.pdbx_description
1 polymer ?
#
loop_
_entity_poly.entity_id
_entity_poly.type
_entity_poly.pdbx_seq_one_letter_code
_entity_poly.pdbx_strand_id
1 'polypeptide(L)'
;LEDAGYTKGDDGIYQKDGVKLSIKVAVMSDVSDWINAINVASQQLAKIGIDLHADQMSSNEWTQAMQQGPFEMSIYGLWVAGAEPWMFYNQFYSTASTAAVGKSAWPNYARYSNKTVDDALNAINTTTDVATKKSEYEKIQTQVFEDMPYIPILRQSGLSEMWSDKVTGWPTDDNVYANPQTWANPDLGIVLKNLKVKK
;
A
#
# COMPACT_ATOMS: atom_id res chain seq x y z
N LEU A 1 -12.36 14.94 17.79
CA LEU A 1 -11.80 16.19 17.22
C LEU A 1 -11.92 17.34 18.22
N GLU A 2 -13.07 17.54 18.85
CA GLU A 2 -13.31 18.62 19.84
C GLU A 2 -12.35 18.51 21.02
N ASP A 3 -12.15 17.32 21.60
CA ASP A 3 -11.19 17.07 22.69
C ASP A 3 -9.74 17.37 22.28
N ALA A 4 -9.45 17.34 20.97
CA ALA A 4 -8.15 17.70 20.41
C ALA A 4 -8.04 19.22 20.05
N GLY A 5 -9.06 20.00 20.37
CA GLY A 5 -9.12 21.46 20.19
C GLY A 5 -9.54 21.90 18.78
N TYR A 6 -10.17 21.03 18.00
CA TYR A 6 -10.80 21.43 16.74
C TYR A 6 -12.18 22.01 16.98
N THR A 7 -12.56 23.02 16.21
CA THR A 7 -13.89 23.63 16.20
C THR A 7 -14.51 23.48 14.81
N LYS A 8 -15.83 23.34 14.75
CA LYS A 8 -16.55 23.19 13.50
C LYS A 8 -16.80 24.57 12.87
N GLY A 9 -16.40 24.76 11.62
CA GLY A 9 -16.66 25.97 10.86
C GLY A 9 -18.10 26.07 10.35
N ASP A 10 -18.48 27.22 9.79
CA ASP A 10 -19.81 27.47 9.23
C ASP A 10 -20.15 26.55 8.04
N ASP A 11 -19.12 26.06 7.34
CA ASP A 11 -19.23 25.08 6.25
C ASP A 11 -19.31 23.62 6.74
N GLY A 12 -19.30 23.42 8.06
CA GLY A 12 -19.37 22.11 8.67
C GLY A 12 -18.05 21.36 8.74
N ILE A 13 -16.95 21.93 8.25
CA ILE A 13 -15.61 21.33 8.32
C ILE A 13 -14.90 21.74 9.60
N TYR A 14 -14.25 20.80 10.26
CA TYR A 14 -13.45 21.11 11.44
C TYR A 14 -12.19 21.87 11.08
N GLN A 15 -11.81 22.78 11.98
CA GLN A 15 -10.59 23.59 11.86
C GLN A 15 -9.92 23.78 13.22
N LYS A 16 -8.61 23.98 13.21
CA LYS A 16 -7.80 24.31 14.38
C LYS A 16 -6.79 25.38 13.99
N ASP A 17 -6.65 26.42 14.83
CA ASP A 17 -5.75 27.54 14.60
C ASP A 17 -5.93 28.21 13.21
N GLY A 18 -7.18 28.28 12.72
CA GLY A 18 -7.54 28.84 11.42
C GLY A 18 -7.26 27.91 10.22
N VAL A 19 -6.76 26.69 10.45
CA VAL A 19 -6.49 25.71 9.41
C VAL A 19 -7.61 24.69 9.36
N LYS A 20 -8.28 24.55 8.21
CA LYS A 20 -9.32 23.54 7.98
C LYS A 20 -8.74 22.15 7.89
N LEU A 21 -9.49 21.18 8.40
CA LEU A 21 -9.18 19.76 8.22
C LEU A 21 -9.64 19.31 6.82
N SER A 22 -8.87 19.75 5.81
CA SER A 22 -9.06 19.49 4.40
C SER A 22 -7.80 18.83 3.88
N ILE A 23 -7.92 17.62 3.30
CA ILE A 23 -6.81 16.73 2.94
C ILE A 23 -6.89 16.41 1.45
N LYS A 24 -5.79 16.61 0.74
CA LYS A 24 -5.61 16.19 -0.66
C LYS A 24 -5.01 14.80 -0.72
N VAL A 25 -5.64 13.93 -1.49
CA VAL A 25 -5.14 12.58 -1.74
C VAL A 25 -4.60 12.50 -3.16
N ALA A 26 -3.29 12.48 -3.31
CA ALA A 26 -2.64 12.32 -4.61
C ALA A 26 -2.99 10.97 -5.23
N VAL A 27 -3.48 10.98 -6.47
CA VAL A 27 -3.93 9.78 -7.20
C VAL A 27 -3.68 9.94 -8.69
N MET A 28 -3.35 8.82 -9.36
CA MET A 28 -3.26 8.80 -10.82
C MET A 28 -4.63 8.98 -11.47
N SER A 29 -4.74 9.86 -12.46
CA SER A 29 -6.00 10.21 -13.14
C SER A 29 -6.59 9.10 -13.99
N ASP A 30 -5.81 8.07 -14.33
CA ASP A 30 -6.20 6.91 -15.12
C ASP A 30 -6.55 5.67 -14.28
N VAL A 31 -6.49 5.75 -12.95
CA VAL A 31 -6.81 4.64 -12.02
C VAL A 31 -8.16 4.89 -11.35
N SER A 32 -9.23 4.54 -12.07
CA SER A 32 -10.61 4.87 -11.70
C SER A 32 -11.08 4.21 -10.40
N ASP A 33 -10.63 3.01 -10.08
CA ASP A 33 -10.97 2.30 -8.84
C ASP A 33 -10.38 3.00 -7.61
N TRP A 34 -9.18 3.54 -7.70
CA TRP A 34 -8.58 4.35 -6.63
C TRP A 34 -9.31 5.69 -6.45
N ILE A 35 -9.65 6.37 -7.54
CA ILE A 35 -10.45 7.60 -7.49
C ILE A 35 -11.80 7.35 -6.82
N ASN A 36 -12.48 6.26 -7.19
CA ASN A 36 -13.75 5.87 -6.59
C ASN A 36 -13.60 5.56 -5.08
N ALA A 37 -12.54 4.89 -4.66
CA ALA A 37 -12.27 4.64 -3.25
C ALA A 37 -12.11 5.96 -2.46
N ILE A 38 -11.39 6.94 -3.01
CA ILE A 38 -11.26 8.27 -2.40
C ILE A 38 -12.60 8.99 -2.34
N ASN A 39 -13.41 8.93 -3.41
CA ASN A 39 -14.73 9.56 -3.44
C ASN A 39 -15.69 8.98 -2.39
N VAL A 40 -15.65 7.66 -2.17
CA VAL A 40 -16.43 7.02 -1.10
C VAL A 40 -15.95 7.46 0.28
N ALA A 41 -14.64 7.48 0.50
CA ALA A 41 -14.04 7.97 1.75
C ALA A 41 -14.39 9.45 2.00
N SER A 42 -14.32 10.29 0.98
CA SER A 42 -14.73 11.71 1.03
C SER A 42 -16.16 11.88 1.54
N GLN A 43 -17.11 11.13 0.94
CA GLN A 43 -18.52 11.18 1.35
C GLN A 43 -18.74 10.72 2.80
N GLN A 44 -17.95 9.77 3.27
CA GLN A 44 -18.02 9.27 4.65
C GLN A 44 -17.42 10.28 5.63
N LEU A 45 -16.26 10.83 5.32
CA LEU A 45 -15.52 11.78 6.15
C LEU A 45 -16.24 13.15 6.24
N ALA A 46 -16.91 13.59 5.17
CA ALA A 46 -17.72 14.80 5.17
C ALA A 46 -18.82 14.77 6.26
N LYS A 47 -19.39 13.58 6.55
CA LYS A 47 -20.42 13.42 7.62
C LYS A 47 -19.88 13.75 9.00
N ILE A 48 -18.59 13.58 9.21
CA ILE A 48 -17.91 13.88 10.48
C ILE A 48 -17.08 15.16 10.42
N GLY A 49 -17.27 15.98 9.38
CA GLY A 49 -16.65 17.31 9.24
C GLY A 49 -15.19 17.30 8.81
N ILE A 50 -14.77 16.28 8.06
CA ILE A 50 -13.45 16.22 7.42
C ILE A 50 -13.65 16.32 5.91
N ASP A 51 -12.97 17.27 5.28
CA ASP A 51 -12.92 17.41 3.83
C ASP A 51 -11.78 16.58 3.26
N LEU A 52 -12.10 15.62 2.42
CA LEU A 52 -11.12 14.79 1.71
C LEU A 52 -11.43 14.84 0.21
N HIS A 53 -10.43 15.10 -0.63
CA HIS A 53 -10.63 15.14 -2.07
C HIS A 53 -9.44 14.56 -2.86
N ALA A 54 -9.75 14.01 -4.04
CA ALA A 54 -8.75 13.46 -4.93
C ALA A 54 -7.99 14.59 -5.64
N ASP A 55 -6.67 14.58 -5.53
CA ASP A 55 -5.76 15.39 -6.32
C ASP A 55 -5.24 14.54 -7.48
N GLN A 56 -5.93 14.63 -8.62
CA GLN A 56 -5.68 13.78 -9.78
C GLN A 56 -4.49 14.29 -10.58
N MET A 57 -3.50 13.42 -10.77
CA MET A 57 -2.24 13.71 -11.45
C MET A 57 -2.03 12.76 -12.63
N SER A 58 -1.20 13.14 -13.60
CA SER A 58 -0.68 12.16 -14.54
C SER A 58 0.19 11.12 -13.84
N SER A 59 0.35 9.93 -14.43
CA SER A 59 1.20 8.88 -13.85
C SER A 59 2.63 9.33 -13.55
N ASN A 60 3.19 10.21 -14.40
CA ASN A 60 4.53 10.74 -14.18
C ASN A 60 4.60 11.72 -13.00
N GLU A 61 3.65 12.65 -12.90
CA GLU A 61 3.56 13.61 -11.80
C GLU A 61 3.33 12.88 -10.47
N TRP A 62 2.41 11.92 -10.45
CA TRP A 62 2.14 11.10 -9.27
C TRP A 62 3.39 10.32 -8.83
N THR A 63 4.09 9.67 -9.76
CA THR A 63 5.33 8.93 -9.46
C THR A 63 6.39 9.86 -8.87
N GLN A 64 6.57 11.05 -9.45
CA GLN A 64 7.50 12.05 -8.94
C GLN A 64 7.10 12.54 -7.54
N ALA A 65 5.81 12.83 -7.33
CA ALA A 65 5.30 13.24 -6.02
C ALA A 65 5.55 12.17 -4.97
N MET A 66 5.25 10.89 -5.26
CA MET A 66 5.51 9.76 -4.36
C MET A 66 7.00 9.64 -4.01
N GLN A 67 7.86 9.67 -5.01
CA GLN A 67 9.30 9.54 -4.79
C GLN A 67 9.89 10.72 -4.01
N GLN A 68 9.46 11.94 -4.27
CA GLN A 68 10.03 13.14 -3.65
C GLN A 68 9.28 13.62 -2.39
N GLY A 69 8.01 13.19 -2.23
CA GLY A 69 7.22 13.42 -1.01
C GLY A 69 6.48 14.74 -0.84
N PRO A 70 6.21 15.56 -1.89
CA PRO A 70 5.39 16.76 -1.74
C PRO A 70 3.89 16.43 -1.84
N PHE A 71 3.37 15.56 -0.98
CA PHE A 71 1.96 15.23 -0.89
C PHE A 71 1.52 15.13 0.58
N GLU A 72 0.26 15.41 0.87
CA GLU A 72 -0.32 15.27 2.21
C GLU A 72 -0.71 13.82 2.48
N MET A 73 -1.41 13.21 1.53
CA MET A 73 -1.82 11.81 1.52
C MET A 73 -1.76 11.28 0.09
N SER A 74 -1.59 10.00 -0.09
CA SER A 74 -1.69 9.35 -1.39
C SER A 74 -2.32 7.97 -1.27
N ILE A 75 -3.02 7.53 -2.32
CA ILE A 75 -3.43 6.13 -2.44
C ILE A 75 -2.39 5.35 -3.21
N TYR A 76 -2.06 4.16 -2.72
CA TYR A 76 -1.03 3.30 -3.30
C TYR A 76 -1.34 1.83 -3.06
N GLY A 77 -0.98 0.97 -4.00
CA GLY A 77 -1.05 -0.48 -3.84
C GLY A 77 0.23 -1.01 -3.19
N LEU A 78 0.13 -1.50 -1.95
CA LEU A 78 1.23 -2.24 -1.34
C LEU A 78 1.24 -3.68 -1.87
N TRP A 79 2.36 -4.08 -2.45
CA TRP A 79 2.52 -5.40 -3.03
C TRP A 79 3.89 -5.98 -2.67
N VAL A 80 3.94 -7.29 -2.54
CA VAL A 80 5.19 -8.00 -2.33
C VAL A 80 5.15 -9.33 -3.07
N ALA A 81 6.27 -9.70 -3.66
CA ALA A 81 6.49 -11.06 -4.16
C ALA A 81 7.29 -11.82 -3.11
N GLY A 82 6.76 -12.94 -2.62
CA GLY A 82 7.46 -13.80 -1.69
C GLY A 82 6.56 -14.40 -0.60
N ALA A 83 7.00 -15.55 -0.08
CA ALA A 83 6.27 -16.28 0.95
C ALA A 83 6.51 -15.75 2.37
N GLU A 84 7.59 -14.97 2.58
CA GLU A 84 7.93 -14.42 3.88
C GLU A 84 7.49 -12.96 4.03
N PRO A 85 6.81 -12.60 5.12
CA PRO A 85 6.38 -11.22 5.41
C PRO A 85 7.54 -10.23 5.54
N TRP A 86 8.76 -10.68 5.79
CA TRP A 86 9.94 -9.84 5.97
C TRP A 86 10.14 -8.85 4.82
N MET A 87 10.03 -9.32 3.57
CA MET A 87 10.17 -8.46 2.38
C MET A 87 9.17 -7.32 2.39
N PHE A 88 7.91 -7.59 2.74
CA PHE A 88 6.86 -6.58 2.83
C PHE A 88 7.19 -5.51 3.87
N TYR A 89 7.50 -5.92 5.09
CA TYR A 89 7.81 -4.96 6.16
C TYR A 89 9.11 -4.20 5.88
N ASN A 90 10.14 -4.86 5.35
CA ASN A 90 11.38 -4.20 5.00
C ASN A 90 11.21 -3.15 3.90
N GLN A 91 10.40 -3.44 2.88
CA GLN A 91 10.17 -2.49 1.78
C GLN A 91 9.36 -1.27 2.22
N PHE A 92 8.30 -1.45 2.98
CA PHE A 92 7.33 -0.38 3.22
C PHE A 92 7.45 0.29 4.59
N TYR A 93 8.19 -0.31 5.52
CA TYR A 93 8.28 0.21 6.90
C TYR A 93 9.71 0.40 7.42
N SER A 94 10.73 -0.06 6.71
CA SER A 94 12.13 0.12 7.13
C SER A 94 12.63 1.53 6.83
N THR A 95 13.42 2.08 7.75
CA THR A 95 14.16 3.33 7.54
C THR A 95 15.11 3.23 6.35
N ALA A 96 15.67 2.05 6.07
CA ALA A 96 16.58 1.84 4.94
C ALA A 96 15.89 1.99 3.56
N SER A 97 14.56 1.86 3.50
CA SER A 97 13.76 1.94 2.27
C SER A 97 13.16 3.33 2.04
N THR A 98 13.55 4.34 2.80
CA THR A 98 13.05 5.71 2.69
C THR A 98 14.16 6.75 2.57
N ALA A 99 13.77 8.02 2.40
CA ALA A 99 14.67 9.16 2.34
C ALA A 99 13.94 10.42 2.83
N ALA A 100 14.66 11.50 3.11
CA ALA A 100 14.06 12.80 3.45
C ALA A 100 13.23 13.35 2.28
N VAL A 101 12.22 14.18 2.60
CA VAL A 101 11.43 14.91 1.59
C VAL A 101 12.36 15.66 0.64
N GLY A 102 12.07 15.61 -0.65
CA GLY A 102 12.93 16.16 -1.71
C GLY A 102 14.04 15.22 -2.17
N LYS A 103 14.19 14.06 -1.55
CA LYS A 103 15.07 12.97 -2.00
C LYS A 103 14.24 11.77 -2.43
N SER A 104 14.76 10.99 -3.39
CA SER A 104 14.05 9.82 -3.88
C SER A 104 13.95 8.75 -2.80
N ALA A 105 12.72 8.45 -2.36
CA ALA A 105 12.38 7.29 -1.54
C ALA A 105 11.80 6.18 -2.42
N TRP A 106 12.10 4.91 -2.08
CA TRP A 106 11.55 3.74 -2.75
C TRP A 106 11.74 2.49 -1.90
N PRO A 107 10.69 1.74 -1.63
CA PRO A 107 9.26 1.99 -1.86
C PRO A 107 8.52 2.56 -0.65
N ASN A 108 9.22 2.87 0.46
CA ASN A 108 8.62 3.45 1.67
C ASN A 108 8.31 4.94 1.45
N TYR A 109 7.26 5.22 0.69
CA TYR A 109 6.83 6.58 0.37
C TYR A 109 6.21 7.33 1.55
N ALA A 110 5.67 6.62 2.54
CA ALA A 110 5.19 7.23 3.77
C ALA A 110 6.33 7.87 4.59
N ARG A 111 7.58 7.59 4.22
CA ARG A 111 8.80 8.04 4.93
C ARG A 111 8.79 7.63 6.39
N TYR A 112 8.13 6.52 6.66
CA TYR A 112 8.09 5.94 7.99
C TYR A 112 9.48 5.47 8.42
N SER A 113 9.82 5.81 9.67
CA SER A 113 11.09 5.44 10.28
C SER A 113 10.85 5.18 11.76
N ASN A 114 11.11 3.97 12.20
CA ASN A 114 10.92 3.57 13.59
C ASN A 114 11.98 2.54 14.00
N LYS A 115 12.73 2.87 15.04
CA LYS A 115 13.83 2.01 15.51
C LYS A 115 13.37 0.62 15.96
N THR A 116 12.20 0.51 16.58
CA THR A 116 11.64 -0.79 16.99
C THR A 116 11.39 -1.70 15.80
N VAL A 117 10.87 -1.13 14.69
CA VAL A 117 10.63 -1.87 13.45
C VAL A 117 11.95 -2.27 12.80
N ASP A 118 12.92 -1.37 12.71
CA ASP A 118 14.24 -1.66 12.12
C ASP A 118 14.99 -2.75 12.91
N ASP A 119 14.99 -2.68 14.24
CA ASP A 119 15.63 -3.67 15.11
C ASP A 119 14.95 -5.06 14.95
N ALA A 120 13.61 -5.11 14.90
CA ALA A 120 12.87 -6.35 14.70
C ALA A 120 13.15 -6.96 13.32
N LEU A 121 13.19 -6.15 12.25
CA LEU A 121 13.55 -6.60 10.90
C LEU A 121 14.96 -7.20 10.86
N ASN A 122 15.92 -6.58 11.53
CA ASN A 122 17.28 -7.09 11.64
C ASN A 122 17.33 -8.42 12.42
N ALA A 123 16.59 -8.53 13.53
CA ALA A 123 16.50 -9.76 14.31
C ALA A 123 15.91 -10.92 13.49
N ILE A 124 14.83 -10.67 12.71
CA ILE A 124 14.23 -11.66 11.82
C ILE A 124 15.22 -12.14 10.77
N ASN A 125 15.99 -11.22 10.18
CA ASN A 125 16.92 -11.54 9.11
C ASN A 125 18.15 -12.35 9.58
N THR A 126 18.44 -12.32 10.87
CA THR A 126 19.62 -13.00 11.47
C THR A 126 19.29 -14.30 12.18
N THR A 127 18.01 -14.73 12.24
CA THR A 127 17.59 -15.95 12.90
C THR A 127 16.88 -16.92 11.96
N THR A 128 17.01 -18.21 12.24
CA THR A 128 16.18 -19.27 11.64
C THR A 128 15.12 -19.81 12.60
N ASP A 129 15.15 -19.36 13.87
CA ASP A 129 14.18 -19.79 14.88
C ASP A 129 12.80 -19.18 14.62
N VAL A 130 11.80 -20.04 14.41
CA VAL A 130 10.42 -19.66 14.07
C VAL A 130 9.73 -18.90 15.21
N ALA A 131 9.99 -19.25 16.46
CA ALA A 131 9.39 -18.61 17.61
C ALA A 131 9.90 -17.16 17.75
N THR A 132 11.21 -16.95 17.57
CA THR A 132 11.83 -15.63 17.54
C THR A 132 11.27 -14.80 16.38
N LYS A 133 11.23 -15.34 15.16
CA LYS A 133 10.64 -14.63 14.01
C LYS A 133 9.21 -14.17 14.31
N LYS A 134 8.38 -15.06 14.85
CA LYS A 134 6.99 -14.73 15.18
C LYS A 134 6.90 -13.58 16.19
N SER A 135 7.67 -13.65 17.27
CA SER A 135 7.71 -12.58 18.29
C SER A 135 8.14 -11.23 17.71
N GLU A 136 9.14 -11.22 16.81
CA GLU A 136 9.58 -9.98 16.18
C GLU A 136 8.54 -9.43 15.18
N TYR A 137 7.83 -10.28 14.43
CA TYR A 137 6.70 -9.83 13.60
C TYR A 137 5.56 -9.24 14.44
N GLU A 138 5.27 -9.81 15.61
CA GLU A 138 4.26 -9.25 16.54
C GLU A 138 4.64 -7.84 17.02
N LYS A 139 5.93 -7.59 17.30
CA LYS A 139 6.44 -6.24 17.63
C LYS A 139 6.23 -5.27 16.48
N ILE A 140 6.61 -5.67 15.24
CA ILE A 140 6.41 -4.83 14.05
C ILE A 140 4.93 -4.50 13.88
N GLN A 141 4.06 -5.49 13.95
CA GLN A 141 2.61 -5.29 13.77
C GLN A 141 2.04 -4.34 14.81
N THR A 142 2.39 -4.52 16.09
CA THR A 142 1.96 -3.63 17.16
C THR A 142 2.38 -2.20 16.89
N GLN A 143 3.67 -1.99 16.58
CA GLN A 143 4.19 -0.64 16.34
C GLN A 143 3.57 0.02 15.10
N VAL A 144 3.38 -0.74 14.02
CA VAL A 144 2.75 -0.24 12.79
C VAL A 144 1.27 0.12 13.01
N PHE A 145 0.56 -0.63 13.85
CA PHE A 145 -0.83 -0.28 14.22
C PHE A 145 -0.91 0.96 15.12
N GLU A 146 0.05 1.17 15.98
CA GLU A 146 0.11 2.37 16.83
C GLU A 146 0.44 3.63 16.00
N ASP A 147 1.40 3.54 15.09
CA ASP A 147 1.89 4.67 14.30
C ASP A 147 1.02 4.94 13.04
N MET A 148 0.34 3.93 12.52
CA MET A 148 -0.54 3.94 11.34
C MET A 148 0.02 4.72 10.13
N PRO A 149 1.23 4.44 9.65
CA PRO A 149 1.79 5.14 8.49
C PRO A 149 1.07 4.82 7.19
N TYR A 150 0.34 3.71 7.13
CA TYR A 150 -0.55 3.30 6.05
C TYR A 150 -1.91 2.92 6.61
N ILE A 151 -2.98 3.39 5.97
CA ILE A 151 -4.37 3.05 6.28
C ILE A 151 -4.85 2.01 5.27
N PRO A 152 -4.99 0.72 5.64
CA PRO A 152 -5.50 -0.30 4.73
C PRO A 152 -6.98 -0.05 4.44
N ILE A 153 -7.35 0.12 3.18
CA ILE A 153 -8.74 0.37 2.78
C ILE A 153 -9.36 -0.83 2.06
N LEU A 154 -8.61 -1.49 1.18
CA LEU A 154 -9.10 -2.61 0.37
C LEU A 154 -8.01 -3.64 0.16
N ARG A 155 -8.40 -4.89 0.01
CA ARG A 155 -7.57 -5.94 -0.56
C ARG A 155 -7.94 -6.12 -2.02
N GLN A 156 -7.01 -5.85 -2.92
CA GLN A 156 -7.21 -6.08 -4.34
C GLN A 156 -7.10 -7.58 -4.64
N SER A 157 -8.13 -8.14 -5.27
CA SER A 157 -8.08 -9.50 -5.81
C SER A 157 -7.39 -9.46 -7.17
N GLY A 158 -6.47 -10.38 -7.39
CA GLY A 158 -5.91 -10.61 -8.72
C GLY A 158 -6.89 -11.42 -9.57
N LEU A 159 -7.45 -10.78 -10.60
CA LEU A 159 -8.25 -11.48 -11.60
C LEU A 159 -7.40 -11.72 -12.84
N SER A 160 -7.51 -12.91 -13.42
CA SER A 160 -6.84 -13.26 -14.67
C SER A 160 -7.81 -14.01 -15.57
N GLU A 161 -7.95 -13.54 -16.81
CA GLU A 161 -8.64 -14.25 -17.86
C GLU A 161 -7.61 -15.03 -18.69
N MET A 162 -7.92 -16.29 -19.00
CA MET A 162 -6.99 -17.20 -19.64
C MET A 162 -7.65 -17.86 -20.84
N TRP A 163 -6.93 -17.86 -21.97
CA TRP A 163 -7.40 -18.52 -23.18
C TRP A 163 -7.21 -20.03 -23.08
N SER A 164 -8.29 -20.76 -22.88
CA SER A 164 -8.26 -22.20 -22.59
C SER A 164 -8.73 -23.10 -23.76
N ASP A 165 -9.13 -22.57 -24.90
CA ASP A 165 -9.53 -23.35 -26.07
C ASP A 165 -8.34 -23.98 -26.81
N LYS A 166 -7.21 -23.29 -26.89
CA LYS A 166 -6.00 -23.72 -27.56
C LYS A 166 -4.85 -24.14 -26.63
N VAL A 167 -4.91 -23.69 -25.39
CA VAL A 167 -3.82 -23.90 -24.43
C VAL A 167 -4.37 -24.46 -23.12
N THR A 168 -3.65 -25.39 -22.52
CA THR A 168 -3.94 -25.98 -21.22
C THR A 168 -2.76 -25.80 -20.26
N GLY A 169 -2.97 -26.13 -19.00
CA GLY A 169 -1.91 -26.04 -17.97
C GLY A 169 -1.90 -24.73 -17.19
N TRP A 170 -2.92 -23.91 -17.37
CA TRP A 170 -3.11 -22.71 -16.54
C TRP A 170 -3.35 -23.06 -15.07
N PRO A 171 -2.94 -22.21 -14.13
CA PRO A 171 -3.40 -22.30 -12.74
C PRO A 171 -4.92 -22.23 -12.67
N THR A 172 -5.51 -22.95 -11.74
CA THR A 172 -6.95 -22.96 -11.46
C THR A 172 -7.16 -22.77 -9.96
N ASP A 173 -8.39 -22.49 -9.54
CA ASP A 173 -8.72 -22.36 -8.11
C ASP A 173 -8.39 -23.64 -7.31
N ASP A 174 -8.50 -24.80 -7.96
CA ASP A 174 -8.16 -26.10 -7.36
C ASP A 174 -6.66 -26.43 -7.43
N ASN A 175 -5.89 -25.71 -8.25
CA ASN A 175 -4.45 -25.95 -8.44
C ASN A 175 -3.70 -24.64 -8.67
N VAL A 176 -3.57 -23.84 -7.62
CA VAL A 176 -2.85 -22.55 -7.61
C VAL A 176 -1.34 -22.84 -7.44
N TYR A 177 -0.66 -23.22 -8.50
CA TYR A 177 0.78 -23.53 -8.44
C TYR A 177 1.67 -22.29 -8.68
N ALA A 178 1.16 -21.23 -9.29
CA ALA A 178 1.84 -19.95 -9.53
C ALA A 178 0.83 -18.87 -9.91
N ASN A 179 1.21 -17.60 -9.75
CA ASN A 179 0.37 -16.46 -10.13
C ASN A 179 0.45 -16.19 -11.65
N PRO A 180 -0.68 -16.27 -12.41
CA PRO A 180 -0.67 -16.11 -13.86
C PRO A 180 -0.65 -14.66 -14.35
N GLN A 181 -0.64 -13.67 -13.47
CA GLN A 181 -0.66 -12.27 -13.85
C GLN A 181 0.63 -11.85 -14.56
N THR A 182 0.51 -11.02 -15.59
CA THR A 182 1.63 -10.64 -16.49
C THR A 182 2.78 -9.92 -15.79
N TRP A 183 2.50 -9.29 -14.65
CA TRP A 183 3.48 -8.60 -13.82
C TRP A 183 4.06 -9.47 -12.68
N ALA A 184 3.51 -10.67 -12.44
CA ALA A 184 3.94 -11.55 -11.35
C ALA A 184 5.22 -12.31 -11.72
N ASN A 185 6.37 -11.75 -11.44
CA ASN A 185 7.66 -12.40 -11.64
C ASN A 185 8.22 -12.91 -10.29
N PRO A 186 8.75 -14.14 -10.23
CA PRO A 186 9.02 -15.11 -11.32
C PRO A 186 7.84 -16.02 -11.69
N ASP A 187 6.69 -15.92 -11.05
CA ASP A 187 5.55 -16.84 -11.15
C ASP A 187 5.04 -17.00 -12.58
N LEU A 188 4.93 -15.91 -13.35
CA LEU A 188 4.53 -15.98 -14.76
C LEU A 188 5.44 -16.90 -15.57
N GLY A 189 6.74 -16.89 -15.31
CA GLY A 189 7.70 -17.80 -15.97
C GLY A 189 7.42 -19.28 -15.67
N ILE A 190 6.99 -19.59 -14.44
CA ILE A 190 6.56 -20.93 -14.03
C ILE A 190 5.28 -21.32 -14.77
N VAL A 191 4.31 -20.40 -14.87
CA VAL A 191 3.06 -20.62 -15.63
C VAL A 191 3.37 -20.94 -17.08
N LEU A 192 4.13 -20.08 -17.76
CA LEU A 192 4.47 -20.24 -19.18
C LEU A 192 5.16 -21.58 -19.47
N LYS A 193 6.03 -22.04 -18.58
CA LYS A 193 6.72 -23.36 -18.69
C LYS A 193 5.74 -24.53 -18.62
N ASN A 194 4.63 -24.39 -17.93
CA ASN A 194 3.62 -25.45 -17.74
C ASN A 194 2.52 -25.46 -18.81
N LEU A 195 2.44 -24.41 -19.65
CA LEU A 195 1.44 -24.36 -20.71
C LEU A 195 1.72 -25.39 -21.80
N LYS A 196 0.64 -25.99 -22.31
CA LYS A 196 0.69 -26.98 -23.40
C LYS A 196 -0.37 -26.65 -24.43
N VAL A 197 -0.04 -26.79 -25.70
CA VAL A 197 -1.00 -26.67 -26.80
C VAL A 197 -1.98 -27.83 -26.73
N LYS A 198 -3.27 -27.56 -26.81
CA LYS A 198 -4.32 -28.59 -27.00
C LYS A 198 -4.11 -29.25 -28.35
N LYS A 199 -4.11 -30.54 -28.38
CA LYS A 199 -4.15 -31.35 -29.61
C LYS A 199 -5.58 -31.47 -30.13
#